data_58add49854507c42a683042523a98573
#
_entry.id   58add49854507c42a683042523a98573
#
_cell.length_a   1.000
_cell.length_b   1.000
_cell.length_c   1.000
_cell.angle_alpha   90.00
_cell.angle_beta   90.00
_cell.angle_gamma   90.00
#
_symmetry.space_group_name_H-M   'P 1'
#
loop_
_entity.id
_entity.type
_entity.pdbx_description
1 polymer ?
#
loop_
_entity_poly.entity_id
_entity_poly.type
_entity_poly.pdbx_seq_one_letter_code
_entity_poly.pdbx_strand_id
1 'polypeptide(L)'
;MLELKKNADVEYLKNVLYKKTKLEDTFGVNMLAIVDGRPETLGLKQIIKHHIDFQYEIATRKYTTLLNKELDNKEIKEGLIKACDIIDLIIEILRGSKNLKMAKDCLVNGNTEGIQFKSEASKKQAAGLNFTERQAQAILEMRLYKLIGLEILALQKEYEECLEKIAKYERILGSKKEMAKVIKADLLKNQERIRTAEKNAD
;
A
#
# COMPACT_ATOMS: atom_id res chain seq x y z
N MET A 1 14.10 12.54 -55.21
CA MET A 1 15.01 13.68 -55.42
C MET A 1 14.54 14.40 -56.67
N LEU A 2 14.31 15.72 -56.61
CA LEU A 2 13.92 16.52 -57.77
C LEU A 2 15.10 17.40 -58.18
N GLU A 3 15.54 17.24 -59.43
CA GLU A 3 16.60 18.07 -59.99
C GLU A 3 15.98 19.30 -60.71
N LEU A 4 16.47 20.48 -60.37
CA LEU A 4 15.93 21.73 -60.88
C LEU A 4 16.87 22.34 -61.87
N LYS A 5 16.28 23.09 -62.86
CA LYS A 5 17.08 23.88 -63.81
C LYS A 5 17.87 24.98 -63.09
N LYS A 6 19.02 25.30 -63.60
CA LYS A 6 19.88 26.41 -63.14
C LYS A 6 19.04 27.72 -63.11
N ASN A 7 19.00 28.38 -61.93
CA ASN A 7 18.21 29.60 -61.65
C ASN A 7 16.71 29.39 -61.45
N ALA A 8 16.24 28.16 -61.10
CA ALA A 8 14.86 27.97 -60.66
C ALA A 8 14.65 28.51 -59.22
N ASP A 9 13.52 29.17 -58.98
CA ASP A 9 13.11 29.60 -57.63
C ASP A 9 12.63 28.41 -56.86
N VAL A 10 13.47 27.94 -55.94
CA VAL A 10 13.25 26.75 -55.15
C VAL A 10 12.08 26.95 -54.18
N GLU A 11 11.97 28.13 -53.55
CA GLU A 11 10.91 28.42 -52.59
C GLU A 11 9.54 28.56 -53.25
N TYR A 12 9.50 29.19 -54.41
CA TYR A 12 8.26 29.23 -55.18
C TYR A 12 7.81 27.84 -55.60
N LEU A 13 8.71 27.00 -56.11
CA LEU A 13 8.39 25.62 -56.50
C LEU A 13 7.91 24.79 -55.33
N LYS A 14 8.58 24.89 -54.17
CA LYS A 14 8.19 24.21 -52.92
C LYS A 14 6.78 24.60 -52.50
N ASN A 15 6.46 25.89 -52.47
CA ASN A 15 5.13 26.39 -52.16
C ASN A 15 4.06 25.93 -53.15
N VAL A 16 4.40 25.88 -54.46
CA VAL A 16 3.49 25.34 -55.48
C VAL A 16 3.25 23.85 -55.30
N LEU A 17 4.29 23.07 -54.96
CA LEU A 17 4.17 21.64 -54.70
C LEU A 17 3.30 21.36 -53.49
N TYR A 18 3.47 22.08 -52.37
CA TYR A 18 2.60 21.95 -51.20
C TYR A 18 1.14 22.33 -51.49
N LYS A 19 0.93 23.38 -52.31
CA LYS A 19 -0.41 23.87 -52.64
C LYS A 19 -1.13 23.07 -53.73
N LYS A 20 -0.40 22.46 -54.66
CA LYS A 20 -0.96 21.78 -55.84
C LYS A 20 -0.89 20.25 -55.79
N THR A 21 -0.16 19.68 -54.83
CA THR A 21 -0.01 18.24 -54.65
C THR A 21 -0.37 17.82 -53.21
N LYS A 22 -0.42 16.53 -52.94
CA LYS A 22 -0.64 15.98 -51.61
C LYS A 22 0.65 15.82 -50.79
N LEU A 23 1.67 16.67 -51.03
CA LEU A 23 2.89 16.69 -50.23
C LEU A 23 2.67 17.21 -48.81
N GLU A 24 1.63 18.02 -48.63
CA GLU A 24 1.10 18.42 -47.32
C GLU A 24 -0.36 18.01 -47.26
N ASP A 25 -0.72 17.22 -46.29
CA ASP A 25 -2.09 16.77 -46.10
C ASP A 25 -2.47 16.92 -44.62
N THR A 26 -3.76 17.08 -44.35
CA THR A 26 -4.29 17.16 -42.97
C THR A 26 -4.84 15.83 -42.55
N PHE A 27 -4.36 15.33 -41.42
CA PHE A 27 -4.88 14.13 -40.83
C PHE A 27 -5.82 14.47 -39.68
N GLY A 28 -7.09 14.15 -39.82
CA GLY A 28 -8.10 14.32 -38.76
C GLY A 28 -7.97 13.22 -37.70
N VAL A 29 -7.54 13.57 -36.49
CA VAL A 29 -7.48 12.62 -35.38
C VAL A 29 -8.80 12.61 -34.65
N ASN A 30 -9.47 11.44 -34.60
CA ASN A 30 -10.65 11.19 -33.81
C ASN A 30 -10.28 10.25 -32.66
N MET A 31 -10.18 10.80 -31.44
CA MET A 31 -9.82 10.04 -30.25
C MET A 31 -11.10 9.54 -29.57
N LEU A 32 -11.55 8.35 -29.94
CA LEU A 32 -12.63 7.65 -29.26
C LEU A 32 -12.08 6.84 -28.08
N ALA A 33 -12.60 7.07 -26.88
CA ALA A 33 -12.23 6.34 -25.67
C ALA A 33 -13.46 5.93 -24.89
N ILE A 34 -13.32 4.93 -24.02
CA ILE A 34 -14.40 4.53 -23.10
C ILE A 34 -14.16 5.24 -21.76
N VAL A 35 -15.12 6.07 -21.36
CA VAL A 35 -15.12 6.78 -20.08
C VAL A 35 -16.37 6.36 -19.31
N ASP A 36 -16.21 5.90 -18.08
CA ASP A 36 -17.30 5.43 -17.21
C ASP A 36 -18.26 4.43 -17.90
N GLY A 37 -17.67 3.54 -18.73
CA GLY A 37 -18.39 2.52 -19.48
C GLY A 37 -19.11 3.02 -20.73
N ARG A 38 -18.91 4.28 -21.16
CA ARG A 38 -19.51 4.87 -22.36
C ARG A 38 -18.46 5.31 -23.36
N PRO A 39 -18.68 5.10 -24.67
CA PRO A 39 -17.78 5.61 -25.70
C PRO A 39 -17.97 7.12 -25.87
N GLU A 40 -16.87 7.88 -25.74
CA GLU A 40 -16.85 9.33 -25.93
C GLU A 40 -15.67 9.76 -26.80
N THR A 41 -15.90 10.77 -27.65
CA THR A 41 -14.82 11.40 -28.39
C THR A 41 -14.20 12.49 -27.53
N LEU A 42 -12.93 12.30 -27.17
CA LEU A 42 -12.23 13.15 -26.20
C LEU A 42 -11.10 13.93 -26.86
N GLY A 43 -10.93 15.18 -26.43
CA GLY A 43 -9.71 15.93 -26.68
C GLY A 43 -8.56 15.47 -25.78
N LEU A 44 -7.31 15.70 -26.20
CA LEU A 44 -6.12 15.28 -25.48
C LEU A 44 -6.11 15.73 -24.00
N LYS A 45 -6.54 16.96 -23.72
CA LYS A 45 -6.63 17.49 -22.33
C LYS A 45 -7.60 16.68 -21.47
N GLN A 46 -8.72 16.23 -22.03
CA GLN A 46 -9.71 15.44 -21.33
C GLN A 46 -9.18 14.04 -21.03
N ILE A 47 -8.51 13.40 -21.99
CA ILE A 47 -7.87 12.09 -21.82
C ILE A 47 -6.84 12.15 -20.68
N ILE A 48 -5.97 13.17 -20.68
CA ILE A 48 -4.99 13.36 -19.60
C ILE A 48 -5.67 13.56 -18.26
N LYS A 49 -6.76 14.34 -18.20
CA LYS A 49 -7.52 14.57 -16.96
C LYS A 49 -8.09 13.26 -16.42
N HIS A 50 -8.79 12.48 -17.24
CA HIS A 50 -9.35 11.19 -16.82
C HIS A 50 -8.25 10.22 -16.35
N HIS A 51 -7.10 10.20 -17.03
CA HIS A 51 -5.96 9.40 -16.61
C HIS A 51 -5.43 9.83 -15.23
N ILE A 52 -5.30 11.13 -14.98
CA ILE A 52 -4.87 11.65 -13.68
C ILE A 52 -5.88 11.30 -12.59
N ASP A 53 -7.17 11.49 -12.82
CA ASP A 53 -8.23 11.16 -11.87
C ASP A 53 -8.18 9.66 -11.51
N PHE A 54 -8.00 8.80 -12.50
CA PHE A 54 -7.81 7.35 -12.30
C PHE A 54 -6.55 7.03 -11.48
N GLN A 55 -5.43 7.73 -11.71
CA GLN A 55 -4.21 7.54 -10.91
C GLN A 55 -4.45 7.91 -9.43
N TYR A 56 -5.20 8.98 -9.16
CA TYR A 56 -5.58 9.35 -7.80
C TYR A 56 -6.45 8.27 -7.14
N GLU A 57 -7.42 7.73 -7.84
CA GLU A 57 -8.28 6.65 -7.34
C GLU A 57 -7.48 5.40 -6.99
N ILE A 58 -6.62 4.95 -7.90
CA ILE A 58 -5.75 3.78 -7.68
C ILE A 58 -4.79 4.00 -6.51
N ALA A 59 -4.13 5.17 -6.47
CA ALA A 59 -3.22 5.50 -5.39
C ALA A 59 -3.95 5.55 -4.04
N THR A 60 -5.15 6.13 -3.98
CA THR A 60 -5.97 6.15 -2.76
C THR A 60 -6.29 4.75 -2.29
N ARG A 61 -6.79 3.87 -3.17
CA ARG A 61 -7.05 2.45 -2.81
C ARG A 61 -5.80 1.72 -2.33
N LYS A 62 -4.67 1.91 -3.03
CA LYS A 62 -3.38 1.32 -2.67
C LYS A 62 -2.98 1.71 -1.24
N TYR A 63 -2.96 3.02 -0.95
CA TYR A 63 -2.51 3.49 0.37
C TYR A 63 -3.50 3.20 1.48
N THR A 64 -4.81 3.17 1.21
CA THR A 64 -5.82 2.71 2.18
C THR A 64 -5.61 1.25 2.55
N THR A 65 -5.38 0.38 1.57
CA THR A 65 -5.11 -1.05 1.82
C THR A 65 -3.82 -1.25 2.61
N LEU A 66 -2.75 -0.51 2.26
CA LEU A 66 -1.48 -0.55 2.98
C LEU A 66 -1.62 -0.04 4.42
N LEU A 67 -2.36 1.04 4.63
CA LEU A 67 -2.64 1.59 5.96
C LEU A 67 -3.38 0.57 6.82
N ASN A 68 -4.46 -0.02 6.32
CA ASN A 68 -5.23 -1.02 7.07
C ASN A 68 -4.37 -2.23 7.45
N LYS A 69 -3.52 -2.70 6.53
CA LYS A 69 -2.59 -3.80 6.81
C LYS A 69 -1.59 -3.45 7.94
N GLU A 70 -1.05 -2.23 7.93
CA GLU A 70 -0.13 -1.83 9.00
C GLU A 70 -0.86 -1.56 10.33
N LEU A 71 -2.12 -1.13 10.31
CA LEU A 71 -2.95 -1.02 11.51
C LEU A 71 -3.22 -2.39 12.14
N ASP A 72 -3.55 -3.40 11.31
CA ASP A 72 -3.70 -4.79 11.77
C ASP A 72 -2.37 -5.33 12.35
N ASN A 73 -1.24 -5.05 11.71
CA ASN A 73 0.10 -5.43 12.20
C ASN A 73 0.43 -4.74 13.53
N LYS A 74 0.09 -3.44 13.66
CA LYS A 74 0.27 -2.67 14.89
C LYS A 74 -0.50 -3.31 16.04
N GLU A 75 -1.78 -3.63 15.84
CA GLU A 75 -2.63 -4.27 16.84
C GLU A 75 -1.99 -5.57 17.36
N ILE A 76 -1.55 -6.44 16.46
CA ILE A 76 -0.92 -7.71 16.81
C ILE A 76 0.39 -7.50 17.59
N LYS A 77 1.28 -6.63 17.09
CA LYS A 77 2.59 -6.36 17.72
C LYS A 77 2.44 -5.73 19.10
N GLU A 78 1.50 -4.81 19.27
CA GLU A 78 1.18 -4.22 20.56
C GLU A 78 0.73 -5.28 21.57
N GLY A 79 -0.12 -6.21 21.15
CA GLY A 79 -0.55 -7.34 21.97
C GLY A 79 0.61 -8.27 22.34
N LEU A 80 1.51 -8.57 21.41
CA LEU A 80 2.68 -9.40 21.68
C LEU A 80 3.68 -8.73 22.63
N ILE A 81 3.91 -7.43 22.52
CA ILE A 81 4.77 -6.67 23.44
C ILE A 81 4.17 -6.72 24.86
N LYS A 82 2.87 -6.40 25.00
CA LYS A 82 2.17 -6.51 26.30
C LYS A 82 2.22 -7.93 26.87
N ALA A 83 2.10 -8.94 26.02
CA ALA A 83 2.18 -10.34 26.44
C ALA A 83 3.57 -10.72 26.94
N CYS A 84 4.64 -10.17 26.35
CA CYS A 84 6.01 -10.41 26.83
C CYS A 84 6.22 -9.87 28.25
N ASP A 85 5.60 -8.74 28.60
CA ASP A 85 5.69 -8.14 29.94
C ASP A 85 5.01 -8.98 31.02
N ILE A 86 3.98 -9.77 30.67
CA ILE A 86 3.21 -10.61 31.56
C ILE A 86 3.30 -12.10 31.22
N ILE A 87 4.42 -12.52 30.66
CA ILE A 87 4.58 -13.86 30.08
C ILE A 87 4.38 -14.97 31.12
N ASP A 88 4.83 -14.77 32.35
CA ASP A 88 4.67 -15.76 33.45
C ASP A 88 3.19 -16.00 33.74
N LEU A 89 2.38 -14.96 33.73
CA LEU A 89 0.93 -15.07 33.89
C LEU A 89 0.30 -15.82 32.71
N ILE A 90 0.73 -15.55 31.50
CA ILE A 90 0.22 -16.25 30.32
C ILE A 90 0.57 -17.73 30.34
N ILE A 91 1.80 -18.08 30.74
CA ILE A 91 2.22 -19.48 30.92
C ILE A 91 1.37 -20.15 32.01
N GLU A 92 1.06 -19.45 33.11
CA GLU A 92 0.22 -19.96 34.16
C GLU A 92 -1.21 -20.22 33.67
N ILE A 93 -1.81 -19.29 32.89
CA ILE A 93 -3.11 -19.46 32.25
C ILE A 93 -3.12 -20.69 31.35
N LEU A 94 -2.10 -20.82 30.47
CA LEU A 94 -1.99 -21.93 29.53
C LEU A 94 -1.89 -23.30 30.25
N ARG A 95 -1.08 -23.37 31.30
CA ARG A 95 -0.91 -24.61 32.09
C ARG A 95 -2.13 -24.95 32.93
N GLY A 96 -2.86 -23.95 33.43
CA GLY A 96 -4.06 -24.12 34.24
C GLY A 96 -5.33 -24.40 33.43
N SER A 97 -5.31 -24.11 32.13
CA SER A 97 -6.46 -24.29 31.25
C SER A 97 -6.57 -25.73 30.74
N LYS A 98 -7.80 -26.26 30.67
CA LYS A 98 -8.06 -27.60 30.13
C LYS A 98 -8.02 -27.67 28.59
N ASN A 99 -8.27 -26.56 27.93
CA ASN A 99 -8.27 -26.47 26.48
C ASN A 99 -7.91 -25.02 26.00
N LEU A 100 -7.57 -24.90 24.73
CA LEU A 100 -7.15 -23.65 24.12
C LEU A 100 -8.26 -22.58 24.13
N LYS A 101 -9.53 -23.00 24.01
CA LYS A 101 -10.68 -22.09 24.01
C LYS A 101 -10.82 -21.37 25.37
N MET A 102 -10.61 -22.09 26.45
CA MET A 102 -10.63 -21.53 27.80
C MET A 102 -9.48 -20.54 28.03
N ALA A 103 -8.28 -20.87 27.57
CA ALA A 103 -7.14 -19.92 27.59
C ALA A 103 -7.41 -18.67 26.79
N LYS A 104 -7.96 -18.80 25.57
CA LYS A 104 -8.35 -17.66 24.73
C LYS A 104 -9.41 -16.79 25.40
N ASP A 105 -10.44 -17.39 25.98
CA ASP A 105 -11.51 -16.67 26.68
C ASP A 105 -10.97 -15.90 27.89
N CYS A 106 -10.03 -16.47 28.62
CA CYS A 106 -9.35 -15.77 29.69
C CYS A 106 -8.55 -14.57 29.21
N LEU A 107 -7.82 -14.69 28.11
CA LEU A 107 -7.04 -13.58 27.53
C LEU A 107 -7.93 -12.44 26.99
N VAL A 108 -9.07 -12.76 26.40
CA VAL A 108 -9.99 -11.78 25.79
C VAL A 108 -10.93 -11.16 26.82
N ASN A 109 -11.60 -11.99 27.60
CA ASN A 109 -12.69 -11.58 28.50
C ASN A 109 -12.32 -11.57 29.98
N GLY A 110 -11.08 -11.97 30.32
CA GLY A 110 -10.67 -12.10 31.71
C GLY A 110 -11.40 -13.25 32.48
N ASN A 111 -12.01 -14.19 31.73
CA ASN A 111 -12.74 -15.31 32.37
C ASN A 111 -11.76 -16.30 33.00
N THR A 112 -11.77 -16.39 34.31
CA THR A 112 -10.87 -17.25 35.11
C THR A 112 -11.53 -18.55 35.59
N GLU A 113 -12.80 -18.82 35.19
CA GLU A 113 -13.52 -20.00 35.59
C GLU A 113 -12.88 -21.29 35.08
N GLY A 114 -12.66 -22.25 35.97
CA GLY A 114 -12.10 -23.56 35.63
C GLY A 114 -10.59 -23.56 35.34
N ILE A 115 -9.90 -22.42 35.46
CA ILE A 115 -8.44 -22.31 35.31
C ILE A 115 -7.79 -22.44 36.68
N GLN A 116 -6.76 -23.28 36.78
CA GLN A 116 -5.98 -23.46 37.99
C GLN A 116 -4.83 -22.45 38.06
N PHE A 117 -4.93 -21.50 39.00
CA PHE A 117 -3.88 -20.52 39.27
C PHE A 117 -3.03 -20.92 40.46
N LYS A 118 -1.76 -20.53 40.47
CA LYS A 118 -0.85 -20.75 41.60
C LYS A 118 -1.13 -19.82 42.78
N SER A 119 -1.65 -18.62 42.49
CA SER A 119 -1.94 -17.60 43.49
C SER A 119 -3.24 -16.84 43.18
N GLU A 120 -3.89 -16.32 44.23
CA GLU A 120 -5.03 -15.39 44.07
C GLU A 120 -4.64 -14.09 43.39
N ALA A 121 -3.38 -13.66 43.51
CA ALA A 121 -2.85 -12.48 42.81
C ALA A 121 -2.85 -12.69 41.30
N SER A 122 -2.35 -13.84 40.82
CA SER A 122 -2.37 -14.22 39.39
C SER A 122 -3.80 -14.28 38.85
N LYS A 123 -4.74 -14.84 39.65
CA LYS A 123 -6.15 -14.89 39.25
C LYS A 123 -6.76 -13.49 39.09
N LYS A 124 -6.47 -12.57 40.00
CA LYS A 124 -6.93 -11.17 39.91
C LYS A 124 -6.33 -10.45 38.72
N GLN A 125 -5.05 -10.65 38.44
CA GLN A 125 -4.38 -10.11 37.25
C GLN A 125 -4.99 -10.67 35.98
N ALA A 126 -5.24 -11.99 35.91
CA ALA A 126 -5.86 -12.63 34.76
C ALA A 126 -7.28 -12.10 34.47
N ALA A 127 -8.06 -11.83 35.52
CA ALA A 127 -9.41 -11.24 35.38
C ALA A 127 -9.38 -9.80 34.83
N GLY A 128 -8.25 -9.10 34.89
CA GLY A 128 -8.05 -7.76 34.29
C GLY A 128 -7.53 -7.76 32.85
N LEU A 129 -7.33 -8.93 32.25
CA LEU A 129 -6.86 -9.01 30.86
C LEU A 129 -7.98 -8.66 29.90
N ASN A 130 -7.61 -7.94 28.83
CA ASN A 130 -8.53 -7.48 27.81
C ASN A 130 -7.77 -7.37 26.45
N PHE A 131 -7.34 -8.52 25.94
CA PHE A 131 -6.74 -8.60 24.62
C PHE A 131 -7.82 -8.73 23.55
N THR A 132 -7.56 -8.25 22.34
CA THR A 132 -8.44 -8.54 21.22
C THR A 132 -8.34 -10.01 20.81
N GLU A 133 -9.34 -10.52 20.09
CA GLU A 133 -9.28 -11.89 19.59
C GLU A 133 -8.06 -12.19 18.73
N ARG A 134 -7.65 -11.21 17.90
CA ARG A 134 -6.46 -11.28 17.04
C ARG A 134 -5.18 -11.33 17.88
N GLN A 135 -5.08 -10.48 18.89
CA GLN A 135 -3.96 -10.48 19.83
C GLN A 135 -3.86 -11.80 20.59
N ALA A 136 -4.98 -12.27 21.14
CA ALA A 136 -5.03 -13.55 21.87
C ALA A 136 -4.60 -14.72 20.97
N GLN A 137 -5.05 -14.76 19.72
CA GLN A 137 -4.64 -15.78 18.78
C GLN A 137 -3.13 -15.72 18.49
N ALA A 138 -2.58 -14.52 18.24
CA ALA A 138 -1.15 -14.33 17.99
C ALA A 138 -0.29 -14.71 19.21
N ILE A 139 -0.77 -14.44 20.45
CA ILE A 139 -0.11 -14.83 21.69
C ILE A 139 -0.07 -16.36 21.82
N LEU A 140 -1.20 -17.04 21.56
CA LEU A 140 -1.30 -18.49 21.64
C LEU A 140 -0.45 -19.23 20.59
N GLU A 141 -0.20 -18.60 19.44
CA GLU A 141 0.64 -19.12 18.35
C GLU A 141 2.11 -18.71 18.49
N MET A 142 2.44 -17.90 19.51
CA MET A 142 3.81 -17.39 19.70
C MET A 142 4.78 -18.51 20.08
N ARG A 143 5.90 -18.58 19.38
CA ARG A 143 6.95 -19.56 19.67
C ARG A 143 7.81 -19.11 20.85
N LEU A 144 8.20 -20.05 21.71
CA LEU A 144 8.96 -19.78 22.95
C LEU A 144 10.28 -19.02 22.71
N TYR A 145 10.97 -19.23 21.57
CA TYR A 145 12.22 -18.53 21.31
C TYR A 145 12.05 -17.01 21.16
N LYS A 146 10.84 -16.53 20.80
CA LYS A 146 10.53 -15.09 20.72
C LYS A 146 10.55 -14.37 22.06
N LEU A 147 10.63 -15.10 23.15
CA LEU A 147 10.76 -14.57 24.51
C LEU A 147 12.20 -14.23 24.88
N ILE A 148 13.17 -14.52 24.02
CA ILE A 148 14.58 -14.14 24.24
C ILE A 148 14.67 -12.61 24.09
N GLY A 149 15.45 -11.96 25.00
CA GLY A 149 15.54 -10.50 25.07
C GLY A 149 15.91 -9.80 23.75
N LEU A 150 16.75 -10.41 22.91
CA LEU A 150 17.09 -9.89 21.59
C LEU A 150 15.88 -9.89 20.62
N GLU A 151 15.01 -10.90 20.70
CA GLU A 151 13.81 -11.00 19.88
C GLU A 151 12.74 -9.98 20.32
N ILE A 152 12.66 -9.67 21.61
CA ILE A 152 11.77 -8.63 22.14
C ILE A 152 12.20 -7.26 21.64
N LEU A 153 13.49 -6.95 21.61
CA LEU A 153 14.03 -5.72 21.04
C LEU A 153 13.74 -5.64 19.53
N ALA A 154 13.89 -6.75 18.81
CA ALA A 154 13.53 -6.80 17.39
C ALA A 154 12.03 -6.53 17.17
N LEU A 155 11.15 -7.09 18.01
CA LEU A 155 9.71 -6.85 17.95
C LEU A 155 9.35 -5.39 18.22
N GLN A 156 10.01 -4.75 19.20
CA GLN A 156 9.85 -3.33 19.48
C GLN A 156 10.26 -2.47 18.29
N LYS A 157 11.41 -2.75 17.68
CA LYS A 157 11.87 -2.07 16.47
C LYS A 157 10.88 -2.23 15.30
N GLU A 158 10.39 -3.45 15.07
CA GLU A 158 9.38 -3.69 14.05
C GLU A 158 8.06 -2.93 14.33
N TYR A 159 7.71 -2.74 15.60
CA TYR A 159 6.55 -1.94 15.99
C TYR A 159 6.76 -0.45 15.66
N GLU A 160 7.94 0.10 15.97
CA GLU A 160 8.31 1.48 15.61
C GLU A 160 8.29 1.70 14.10
N GLU A 161 8.87 0.79 13.32
CA GLU A 161 8.83 0.84 11.85
C GLU A 161 7.38 0.80 11.31
N CYS A 162 6.50 0.05 11.98
CA CYS A 162 5.07 0.00 11.64
C CYS A 162 4.40 1.36 11.89
N LEU A 163 4.68 2.01 13.02
CA LEU A 163 4.16 3.35 13.34
C LEU A 163 4.62 4.41 12.33
N GLU A 164 5.89 4.36 11.91
CA GLU A 164 6.42 5.26 10.87
C GLU A 164 5.69 5.08 9.52
N LYS A 165 5.42 3.83 9.13
CA LYS A 165 4.68 3.52 7.92
C LYS A 165 3.23 4.03 7.99
N ILE A 166 2.56 3.83 9.14
CA ILE A 166 1.20 4.33 9.38
C ILE A 166 1.17 5.86 9.23
N ALA A 167 2.05 6.57 9.94
CA ALA A 167 2.13 8.03 9.85
C ALA A 167 2.42 8.53 8.43
N LYS A 168 3.26 7.81 7.67
CA LYS A 168 3.53 8.10 6.26
C LYS A 168 2.29 7.94 5.40
N TYR A 169 1.54 6.83 5.55
CA TYR A 169 0.36 6.56 4.74
C TYR A 169 -0.78 7.51 5.07
N GLU A 170 -1.00 7.83 6.35
CA GLU A 170 -1.97 8.83 6.79
C GLU A 170 -1.66 10.21 6.21
N ARG A 171 -0.40 10.64 6.20
CA ARG A 171 0.03 11.89 5.60
C ARG A 171 -0.23 11.92 4.10
N ILE A 172 0.02 10.83 3.38
CA ILE A 172 -0.24 10.73 1.94
C ILE A 172 -1.74 10.81 1.66
N LEU A 173 -2.57 10.07 2.42
CA LEU A 173 -4.02 10.07 2.28
C LEU A 173 -4.67 11.39 2.69
N GLY A 174 -4.12 12.06 3.71
CA GLY A 174 -4.65 13.33 4.24
C GLY A 174 -4.35 14.56 3.37
N SER A 175 -3.44 14.47 2.39
CA SER A 175 -3.01 15.62 1.58
C SER A 175 -2.96 15.31 0.10
N LYS A 176 -3.80 16.01 -0.69
CA LYS A 176 -3.76 15.93 -2.16
C LYS A 176 -2.36 16.27 -2.72
N LYS A 177 -1.62 17.20 -2.08
CA LYS A 177 -0.28 17.58 -2.50
C LYS A 177 0.73 16.45 -2.30
N GLU A 178 0.66 15.74 -1.16
CA GLU A 178 1.52 14.59 -0.89
C GLU A 178 1.17 13.41 -1.81
N MET A 179 -0.11 13.16 -2.03
CA MET A 179 -0.58 12.15 -2.99
C MET A 179 -0.06 12.45 -4.41
N ALA A 180 -0.14 13.71 -4.87
CA ALA A 180 0.37 14.13 -6.16
C ALA A 180 1.88 13.88 -6.31
N LYS A 181 2.67 14.14 -5.25
CA LYS A 181 4.12 13.87 -5.26
C LYS A 181 4.42 12.39 -5.46
N VAL A 182 3.68 11.53 -4.77
CA VAL A 182 3.87 10.07 -4.87
C VAL A 182 3.46 9.57 -6.25
N ILE A 183 2.32 10.01 -6.79
CA ILE A 183 1.86 9.66 -8.14
C ILE A 183 2.91 10.10 -9.17
N LYS A 184 3.43 11.34 -9.04
CA LYS A 184 4.47 11.84 -9.94
C LYS A 184 5.75 11.00 -9.89
N ALA A 185 6.17 10.60 -8.69
CA ALA A 185 7.35 9.74 -8.51
C ALA A 185 7.14 8.35 -9.13
N ASP A 186 5.96 7.74 -8.95
CA ASP A 186 5.61 6.45 -9.53
C ASP A 186 5.58 6.52 -11.09
N LEU A 187 5.05 7.60 -11.66
CA LEU A 187 5.02 7.82 -13.12
C LEU A 187 6.43 8.00 -13.70
N LEU A 188 7.30 8.78 -13.05
CA LEU A 188 8.69 8.95 -13.48
C LEU A 188 9.46 7.63 -13.44
N LYS A 189 9.30 6.83 -12.40
CA LYS A 189 9.90 5.51 -12.29
C LYS A 189 9.46 4.56 -13.42
N ASN A 190 8.18 4.61 -13.77
CA ASN A 190 7.65 3.82 -14.89
C ASN A 190 8.21 4.30 -16.24
N GLN A 191 8.37 5.60 -16.43
CA GLN A 191 9.00 6.16 -17.64
C GLN A 191 10.44 5.66 -17.82
N GLU A 192 11.23 5.64 -16.73
CA GLU A 192 12.60 5.11 -16.76
C GLU A 192 12.63 3.61 -17.11
N ARG A 193 11.70 2.82 -16.57
CA ARG A 193 11.58 1.39 -16.90
C ARG A 193 11.29 1.15 -18.38
N ILE A 194 10.38 1.93 -18.98
CA ILE A 194 10.04 1.83 -20.40
C ILE A 194 11.25 2.20 -21.24
N ARG A 195 11.93 3.32 -20.97
CA ARG A 195 13.13 3.74 -21.69
C ARG A 195 14.27 2.72 -21.62
N THR A 196 14.41 2.03 -20.48
CA THR A 196 15.42 0.98 -20.32
C THR A 196 15.04 -0.27 -21.12
N ALA A 197 13.76 -0.63 -21.15
CA ALA A 197 13.27 -1.77 -21.93
C ALA A 197 13.43 -1.53 -23.44
N GLU A 198 13.15 -0.32 -23.94
CA GLU A 198 13.34 0.07 -25.34
C GLU A 198 14.82 -0.01 -25.74
N LYS A 199 15.75 0.46 -24.88
CA LYS A 199 17.20 0.40 -25.17
C LYS A 199 17.78 -1.03 -25.16
N ASN A 200 17.12 -1.99 -24.52
CA ASN A 200 17.55 -3.38 -24.49
C ASN A 200 16.89 -4.23 -25.59
N ALA A 201 15.97 -3.64 -26.38
CA ALA A 201 15.27 -4.31 -27.47
C ALA A 201 15.90 -4.02 -28.87
N ASP A 202 16.80 -3.04 -28.93
CA ASP A 202 17.67 -2.74 -30.09
C ASP A 202 19.04 -3.46 -29.94
#